data_8766cb2f74134c39e38641304dd11847
#
_entry.id   8766cb2f74134c39e38641304dd11847
#
_cell.length_a   1.000
_cell.length_b   1.000
_cell.length_c   1.000
_cell.angle_alpha   90.00
_cell.angle_beta   90.00
_cell.angle_gamma   90.00
#
_symmetry.space_group_name_H-M   'P 1'
#
loop_
_entity.id
_entity.type
_entity.pdbx_description
1 polymer ?
#
loop_
_entity_poly.entity_id
_entity_poly.type
_entity_poly.pdbx_seq_one_letter_code
_entity_poly.pdbx_strand_id
1 'polypeptide(L)'
;MEPDPIEQITQTTLQHYERTAEQFFAGTVDHDVSQNIAALLGAIQGPAPYRLLDLGCGPGRDLKTFRELGHEAIGVDGSARFVEMARAYSGCETWRQDFIQLDLPAGFFDGVYANASLFHVPSAALPKVLRDLHAALKAGGVLFSSNPRGDNREGWNGPRYGSYYDYETWERYLLAAGFSALRHYYRPQGLPRDQQPWLASVWRKH
;
A
#
# COMPACT_ATOMS: atom_id res chain seq x y z
N MET A 1 -28.03 -11.64 9.90
CA MET A 1 -26.76 -11.43 10.62
C MET A 1 -26.32 -10.03 10.29
N GLU A 2 -26.09 -9.18 11.26
CA GLU A 2 -25.52 -7.86 10.99
C GLU A 2 -24.12 -8.04 10.44
N PRO A 3 -23.71 -7.26 9.43
CA PRO A 3 -22.35 -7.34 8.88
C PRO A 3 -21.32 -6.99 9.96
N ASP A 4 -20.14 -7.62 9.85
CA ASP A 4 -19.01 -7.31 10.73
C ASP A 4 -18.68 -5.80 10.60
N PRO A 5 -18.53 -5.07 11.71
CA PRO A 5 -18.18 -3.65 11.68
C PRO A 5 -16.95 -3.33 10.82
N ILE A 6 -15.96 -4.23 10.78
CA ILE A 6 -14.75 -4.07 9.94
C ILE A 6 -15.10 -4.18 8.46
N GLU A 7 -15.91 -5.17 8.08
CA GLU A 7 -16.39 -5.32 6.70
C GLU A 7 -17.21 -4.10 6.25
N GLN A 8 -18.06 -3.57 7.13
CA GLN A 8 -18.85 -2.38 6.83
C GLN A 8 -17.97 -1.13 6.61
N ILE A 9 -16.91 -0.96 7.41
CA ILE A 9 -15.94 0.13 7.26
C ILE A 9 -15.21 0.03 5.91
N THR A 10 -14.69 -1.14 5.57
CA THR A 10 -13.96 -1.34 4.32
C THR A 10 -14.87 -1.16 3.12
N GLN A 11 -16.06 -1.73 3.13
CA GLN A 11 -17.02 -1.58 2.03
C GLN A 11 -17.45 -0.14 1.79
N THR A 12 -17.70 0.64 2.85
CA THR A 12 -18.06 2.04 2.72
C THR A 12 -16.94 2.85 2.07
N THR A 13 -15.69 2.61 2.49
CA THR A 13 -14.49 3.25 1.92
C THR A 13 -14.30 2.87 0.44
N LEU A 14 -14.44 1.58 0.11
CA LEU A 14 -14.35 1.08 -1.27
C LEU A 14 -15.44 1.67 -2.17
N GLN A 15 -16.69 1.76 -1.70
CA GLN A 15 -17.78 2.37 -2.45
C GLN A 15 -17.53 3.85 -2.77
N HIS A 16 -16.85 4.57 -1.90
CA HIS A 16 -16.45 5.94 -2.19
C HIS A 16 -15.45 5.98 -3.36
N TYR A 17 -14.39 5.18 -3.31
CA TYR A 17 -13.40 5.11 -4.39
C TYR A 17 -14.00 4.61 -5.71
N GLU A 18 -14.92 3.65 -5.66
CA GLU A 18 -15.67 3.16 -6.82
C GLU A 18 -16.40 4.30 -7.55
N ARG A 19 -17.07 5.18 -6.78
CA ARG A 19 -17.84 6.30 -7.33
C ARG A 19 -17.00 7.49 -7.80
N THR A 20 -15.78 7.63 -7.31
CA THR A 20 -14.91 8.79 -7.58
C THR A 20 -13.66 8.43 -8.37
N ALA A 21 -13.63 7.25 -9.00
CA ALA A 21 -12.43 6.67 -9.58
C ALA A 21 -11.79 7.57 -10.65
N GLU A 22 -12.56 8.13 -11.57
CA GLU A 22 -12.07 9.00 -12.63
C GLU A 22 -11.53 10.32 -12.07
N GLN A 23 -12.25 10.91 -11.10
CA GLN A 23 -11.80 12.13 -10.43
C GLN A 23 -10.52 11.89 -9.64
N PHE A 24 -10.42 10.74 -8.96
CA PHE A 24 -9.22 10.35 -8.24
C PHE A 24 -8.02 10.21 -9.19
N PHE A 25 -8.21 9.53 -10.33
CA PHE A 25 -7.16 9.39 -11.33
C PHE A 25 -6.70 10.75 -11.85
N ALA A 26 -7.63 11.60 -12.28
CA ALA A 26 -7.29 12.93 -12.80
C ALA A 26 -6.54 13.79 -11.76
N GLY A 27 -6.83 13.62 -10.46
CA GLY A 27 -6.19 14.38 -9.39
C GLY A 27 -4.86 13.77 -8.89
N THR A 28 -4.47 12.56 -9.34
CA THR A 28 -3.30 11.87 -8.78
C THR A 28 -2.31 11.35 -9.82
N VAL A 29 -2.68 11.31 -11.10
CA VAL A 29 -1.87 10.72 -12.18
C VAL A 29 -0.49 11.39 -12.31
N ASP A 30 -0.41 12.68 -12.05
CA ASP A 30 0.83 13.47 -12.18
C ASP A 30 1.62 13.61 -10.87
N HIS A 31 1.19 12.96 -9.78
CA HIS A 31 1.91 13.04 -8.51
C HIS A 31 3.27 12.35 -8.62
N ASP A 32 4.34 13.07 -8.28
CA ASP A 32 5.68 12.49 -8.22
C ASP A 32 5.84 11.61 -6.97
N VAL A 33 6.02 10.32 -7.22
CA VAL A 33 6.31 9.29 -6.21
C VAL A 33 7.62 8.55 -6.50
N SER A 34 8.45 9.10 -7.37
CA SER A 34 9.74 8.50 -7.78
C SER A 34 10.62 8.13 -6.60
N GLN A 35 10.64 8.97 -5.56
CA GLN A 35 11.35 8.72 -4.31
C GLN A 35 10.86 7.45 -3.60
N ASN A 36 9.55 7.18 -3.60
CA ASN A 36 8.96 6.00 -2.97
C ASN A 36 9.30 4.73 -3.75
N ILE A 37 9.21 4.81 -5.09
CA ILE A 37 9.59 3.72 -6.00
C ILE A 37 11.07 3.39 -5.83
N ALA A 38 11.95 4.40 -5.85
CA ALA A 38 13.38 4.23 -5.63
C ALA A 38 13.69 3.65 -4.23
N ALA A 39 12.87 3.99 -3.22
CA ALA A 39 13.01 3.46 -1.87
C ALA A 39 12.75 1.96 -1.79
N LEU A 40 11.72 1.46 -2.47
CA LEU A 40 11.44 0.03 -2.59
C LEU A 40 12.54 -0.67 -3.39
N LEU A 41 12.76 -0.25 -4.64
CA LEU A 41 13.64 -0.95 -5.58
C LEU A 41 15.09 -1.00 -5.07
N GLY A 42 15.58 0.09 -4.49
CA GLY A 42 16.93 0.15 -3.93
C GLY A 42 17.15 -0.69 -2.67
N ALA A 43 16.07 -1.19 -2.04
CA ALA A 43 16.16 -2.07 -0.89
C ALA A 43 16.09 -3.55 -1.26
N ILE A 44 15.55 -3.93 -2.41
CA ILE A 44 15.47 -5.32 -2.86
C ILE A 44 16.87 -5.81 -3.20
N GLN A 45 17.23 -7.01 -2.73
CA GLN A 45 18.50 -7.66 -2.99
C GLN A 45 18.38 -8.63 -4.18
N GLY A 46 19.48 -8.78 -4.92
CA GLY A 46 19.54 -9.65 -6.09
C GLY A 46 19.30 -8.88 -7.41
N PRO A 47 19.40 -9.59 -8.54
CA PRO A 47 19.27 -8.97 -9.86
C PRO A 47 17.80 -8.72 -10.24
N ALA A 48 17.54 -7.63 -10.94
CA ALA A 48 16.27 -7.41 -11.64
C ALA A 48 16.14 -8.39 -12.85
N PRO A 49 14.93 -8.64 -13.38
CA PRO A 49 13.65 -8.01 -12.98
C PRO A 49 13.07 -8.55 -11.67
N TYR A 50 12.37 -7.69 -10.93
CA TYR A 50 11.69 -8.07 -9.69
C TYR A 50 10.20 -8.34 -9.95
N ARG A 51 9.61 -9.24 -9.15
CA ARG A 51 8.17 -9.43 -9.09
C ARG A 51 7.60 -8.61 -7.93
N LEU A 52 6.76 -7.64 -8.26
CA LEU A 52 6.27 -6.63 -7.33
C LEU A 52 4.76 -6.72 -7.17
N LEU A 53 4.29 -6.54 -5.94
CA LEU A 53 2.88 -6.31 -5.62
C LEU A 53 2.67 -4.82 -5.37
N ASP A 54 1.75 -4.19 -6.11
CA ASP A 54 1.23 -2.85 -5.80
C ASP A 54 -0.09 -3.01 -5.06
N LEU A 55 -0.04 -2.85 -3.72
CA LEU A 55 -1.18 -3.03 -2.82
C LEU A 55 -1.96 -1.71 -2.69
N GLY A 56 -3.19 -1.71 -3.18
CA GLY A 56 -3.97 -0.48 -3.36
C GLY A 56 -3.49 0.28 -4.59
N CYS A 57 -3.39 -0.43 -5.71
CA CYS A 57 -2.82 0.10 -6.94
C CYS A 57 -3.64 1.25 -7.56
N GLY A 58 -4.88 1.45 -7.08
CA GLY A 58 -5.78 2.46 -7.62
C GLY A 58 -5.90 2.33 -9.14
N PRO A 59 -5.88 3.45 -9.89
CA PRO A 59 -5.98 3.43 -11.36
C PRO A 59 -4.72 2.96 -12.10
N GLY A 60 -3.64 2.53 -11.40
CA GLY A 60 -2.50 1.86 -12.02
C GLY A 60 -1.31 2.75 -12.39
N ARG A 61 -1.19 3.97 -11.84
CA ARG A 61 -0.06 4.86 -12.10
C ARG A 61 1.29 4.20 -11.78
N ASP A 62 1.40 3.66 -10.56
CA ASP A 62 2.66 3.10 -10.07
C ASP A 62 2.97 1.74 -10.73
N LEU A 63 1.92 0.94 -11.03
CA LEU A 63 2.04 -0.27 -11.85
C LEU A 63 2.67 0.00 -13.22
N LYS A 64 2.19 1.05 -13.91
CA LYS A 64 2.75 1.44 -15.21
C LYS A 64 4.23 1.79 -15.08
N THR A 65 4.61 2.53 -14.06
CA THR A 65 6.00 2.90 -13.80
C THR A 65 6.87 1.65 -13.56
N PHE A 66 6.42 0.70 -12.73
CA PHE A 66 7.17 -0.54 -12.50
C PHE A 66 7.37 -1.35 -13.78
N ARG A 67 6.34 -1.46 -14.61
CA ARG A 67 6.44 -2.12 -15.92
C ARG A 67 7.42 -1.41 -16.84
N GLU A 68 7.39 -0.08 -16.91
CA GLU A 68 8.29 0.71 -17.75
C GLU A 68 9.75 0.61 -17.28
N LEU A 69 9.98 0.36 -15.99
CA LEU A 69 11.29 0.04 -15.42
C LEU A 69 11.72 -1.44 -15.66
N GLY A 70 10.89 -2.23 -16.34
CA GLY A 70 11.22 -3.60 -16.72
C GLY A 70 10.91 -4.65 -15.64
N HIS A 71 10.09 -4.32 -14.63
CA HIS A 71 9.68 -5.26 -13.57
C HIS A 71 8.35 -5.95 -13.88
N GLU A 72 8.12 -7.12 -13.26
CA GLU A 72 6.83 -7.81 -13.26
C GLU A 72 5.99 -7.25 -12.12
N ALA A 73 5.00 -6.39 -12.41
CA ALA A 73 4.14 -5.79 -11.42
C ALA A 73 2.72 -6.35 -11.49
N ILE A 74 2.15 -6.70 -10.34
CA ILE A 74 0.77 -7.15 -10.16
C ILE A 74 0.09 -6.15 -9.23
N GLY A 75 -1.10 -5.66 -9.62
CA GLY A 75 -1.88 -4.75 -8.80
C GLY A 75 -2.96 -5.47 -8.00
N VAL A 76 -3.19 -5.01 -6.78
CA VAL A 76 -4.34 -5.42 -5.96
C VAL A 76 -5.10 -4.18 -5.53
N ASP A 77 -6.42 -4.17 -5.74
CA ASP A 77 -7.33 -3.16 -5.23
C ASP A 77 -8.72 -3.75 -4.94
N GLY A 78 -9.43 -3.18 -3.96
CA GLY A 78 -10.78 -3.62 -3.61
C GLY A 78 -11.85 -3.05 -4.56
N SER A 79 -11.61 -1.91 -5.20
CA SER A 79 -12.53 -1.30 -6.15
C SER A 79 -12.48 -1.99 -7.51
N ALA A 80 -13.61 -2.48 -7.99
CA ALA A 80 -13.71 -3.09 -9.34
C ALA A 80 -13.33 -2.06 -10.41
N ARG A 81 -13.75 -0.81 -10.23
CA ARG A 81 -13.46 0.27 -11.18
C ARG A 81 -11.96 0.56 -11.25
N PHE A 82 -11.27 0.64 -10.11
CA PHE A 82 -9.82 0.81 -10.11
C PHE A 82 -9.10 -0.36 -10.77
N VAL A 83 -9.50 -1.59 -10.50
CA VAL A 83 -8.91 -2.79 -11.14
C VAL A 83 -9.02 -2.73 -12.66
N GLU A 84 -10.18 -2.34 -13.19
CA GLU A 84 -10.39 -2.16 -14.65
C GLU A 84 -9.51 -1.05 -15.23
N MET A 85 -9.49 0.13 -14.56
CA MET A 85 -8.69 1.27 -14.97
C MET A 85 -7.20 0.94 -14.92
N ALA A 86 -6.74 0.29 -13.84
CA ALA A 86 -5.34 -0.10 -13.67
C ALA A 86 -4.88 -1.04 -14.79
N ARG A 87 -5.69 -2.05 -15.11
CA ARG A 87 -5.40 -2.97 -16.21
C ARG A 87 -5.32 -2.26 -17.56
N ALA A 88 -6.27 -1.37 -17.83
CA ALA A 88 -6.30 -0.62 -19.08
C ALA A 88 -5.14 0.36 -19.21
N TYR A 89 -4.79 1.05 -18.11
CA TYR A 89 -3.78 2.09 -18.11
C TYR A 89 -2.34 1.56 -18.05
N SER A 90 -2.11 0.55 -17.19
CA SER A 90 -0.77 -0.01 -17.00
C SER A 90 -0.45 -1.19 -17.93
N GLY A 91 -1.47 -1.94 -18.38
CA GLY A 91 -1.29 -3.21 -19.07
C GLY A 91 -0.77 -4.34 -18.17
N CYS A 92 -0.74 -4.14 -16.85
CA CYS A 92 -0.32 -5.14 -15.87
C CYS A 92 -1.48 -6.03 -15.44
N GLU A 93 -1.17 -7.20 -14.88
CA GLU A 93 -2.13 -8.04 -14.20
C GLU A 93 -2.67 -7.33 -12.95
N THR A 94 -3.98 -7.44 -12.73
CA THR A 94 -4.64 -6.82 -11.57
C THR A 94 -5.66 -7.76 -10.97
N TRP A 95 -5.66 -7.87 -9.63
CA TRP A 95 -6.59 -8.71 -8.87
C TRP A 95 -7.51 -7.83 -8.03
N ARG A 96 -8.79 -8.18 -8.01
CA ARG A 96 -9.75 -7.54 -7.11
C ARG A 96 -9.77 -8.27 -5.79
N GLN A 97 -9.21 -7.68 -4.74
CA GLN A 97 -9.21 -8.24 -3.39
C GLN A 97 -9.38 -7.13 -2.35
N ASP A 98 -10.17 -7.41 -1.32
CA ASP A 98 -10.22 -6.58 -0.12
C ASP A 98 -9.00 -6.84 0.76
N PHE A 99 -8.40 -5.79 1.32
CA PHE A 99 -7.19 -5.92 2.17
C PHE A 99 -7.41 -6.81 3.40
N ILE A 100 -8.62 -6.82 3.95
CA ILE A 100 -8.92 -7.68 5.11
C ILE A 100 -9.10 -9.16 4.75
N GLN A 101 -9.18 -9.50 3.45
CA GLN A 101 -9.38 -10.84 2.92
C GLN A 101 -8.41 -11.14 1.75
N LEU A 102 -7.12 -10.87 1.99
CA LEU A 102 -6.09 -11.11 0.97
C LEU A 102 -5.88 -12.62 0.75
N ASP A 103 -5.86 -13.02 -0.53
CA ASP A 103 -5.48 -14.35 -1.02
C ASP A 103 -4.27 -14.20 -1.96
N LEU A 104 -3.10 -14.11 -1.37
CA LEU A 104 -1.83 -13.89 -2.06
C LEU A 104 -0.98 -15.16 -2.07
N PRO A 105 -0.30 -15.49 -3.19
CA PRO A 105 0.59 -16.63 -3.23
C PRO A 105 1.78 -16.43 -2.27
N ALA A 106 2.06 -17.44 -1.44
CA ALA A 106 3.14 -17.39 -0.45
C ALA A 106 4.52 -17.38 -1.11
N GLY A 107 5.43 -16.56 -0.58
CA GLY A 107 6.83 -16.51 -1.05
C GLY A 107 6.98 -16.12 -2.52
N PHE A 108 6.10 -15.29 -3.04
CA PHE A 108 5.98 -15.02 -4.46
C PHE A 108 6.60 -13.69 -4.90
N PHE A 109 6.52 -12.66 -4.08
CA PHE A 109 6.94 -11.31 -4.41
C PHE A 109 8.34 -10.98 -3.86
N ASP A 110 9.14 -10.29 -4.65
CA ASP A 110 10.41 -9.69 -4.22
C ASP A 110 10.16 -8.40 -3.41
N GLY A 111 9.11 -7.68 -3.76
CA GLY A 111 8.70 -6.46 -3.10
C GLY A 111 7.20 -6.25 -3.07
N VAL A 112 6.71 -5.63 -1.98
CA VAL A 112 5.35 -5.11 -1.84
C VAL A 112 5.43 -3.59 -1.72
N TYR A 113 4.69 -2.91 -2.56
CA TYR A 113 4.54 -1.45 -2.57
C TYR A 113 3.14 -1.08 -2.10
N ALA A 114 3.04 -0.41 -0.94
CA ALA A 114 1.80 0.02 -0.33
C ALA A 114 1.82 1.56 -0.17
N ASN A 115 1.61 2.26 -1.26
CA ASN A 115 1.68 3.72 -1.29
C ASN A 115 0.31 4.35 -1.08
N ALA A 116 0.07 4.94 0.07
CA ALA A 116 -1.19 5.57 0.46
C ALA A 116 -2.39 4.59 0.47
N SER A 117 -2.18 3.37 0.94
CA SER A 117 -3.21 2.32 0.94
C SER A 117 -3.45 1.69 2.32
N LEU A 118 -2.42 1.25 3.04
CA LEU A 118 -2.55 0.52 4.31
C LEU A 118 -3.21 1.32 5.43
N PHE A 119 -3.21 2.63 5.37
CA PHE A 119 -3.90 3.45 6.37
C PHE A 119 -5.43 3.31 6.31
N HIS A 120 -6.00 2.72 5.24
CA HIS A 120 -7.42 2.40 5.17
C HIS A 120 -7.80 1.11 5.91
N VAL A 121 -6.81 0.35 6.37
CA VAL A 121 -7.06 -0.86 7.15
C VAL A 121 -7.35 -0.48 8.61
N PRO A 122 -8.52 -0.86 9.17
CA PRO A 122 -8.80 -0.67 10.59
C PRO A 122 -7.73 -1.33 11.47
N SER A 123 -7.40 -0.72 12.60
CA SER A 123 -6.33 -1.20 13.50
C SER A 123 -6.52 -2.65 13.94
N ALA A 124 -7.77 -3.08 14.14
CA ALA A 124 -8.11 -4.45 14.51
C ALA A 124 -7.78 -5.49 13.41
N ALA A 125 -7.83 -5.10 12.12
CA ALA A 125 -7.51 -5.97 11.00
C ALA A 125 -6.02 -5.90 10.58
N LEU A 126 -5.33 -4.81 10.90
CA LEU A 126 -3.96 -4.54 10.43
C LEU A 126 -2.95 -5.66 10.74
N PRO A 127 -2.96 -6.30 11.94
CA PRO A 127 -2.03 -7.39 12.23
C PRO A 127 -2.18 -8.60 11.30
N LYS A 128 -3.41 -8.92 10.88
CA LYS A 128 -3.64 -10.01 9.91
C LYS A 128 -3.12 -9.61 8.53
N VAL A 129 -3.47 -8.42 8.06
CA VAL A 129 -3.04 -7.92 6.75
C VAL A 129 -1.51 -7.91 6.63
N LEU A 130 -0.80 -7.42 7.65
CA LEU A 130 0.67 -7.42 7.66
C LEU A 130 1.27 -8.82 7.64
N ARG A 131 0.65 -9.81 8.33
CA ARG A 131 1.09 -11.22 8.25
C ARG A 131 0.85 -11.81 6.87
N ASP A 132 -0.28 -11.50 6.22
CA ASP A 132 -0.56 -11.95 4.86
C ASP A 132 0.47 -11.40 3.86
N LEU A 133 0.82 -10.12 3.97
CA LEU A 133 1.87 -9.50 3.17
C LEU A 133 3.26 -10.10 3.46
N HIS A 134 3.55 -10.36 4.74
CA HIS A 134 4.78 -11.05 5.12
C HIS A 134 4.85 -12.45 4.50
N ALA A 135 3.76 -13.23 4.54
CA ALA A 135 3.69 -14.55 3.94
C ALA A 135 3.88 -14.50 2.41
N ALA A 136 3.32 -13.51 1.73
CA ALA A 136 3.41 -13.35 0.28
C ALA A 136 4.81 -12.96 -0.22
N LEU A 137 5.62 -12.31 0.61
CA LEU A 137 7.00 -11.96 0.27
C LEU A 137 7.92 -13.20 0.30
N LYS A 138 8.90 -13.25 -0.61
CA LYS A 138 10.04 -14.16 -0.55
C LYS A 138 10.88 -13.89 0.71
N ALA A 139 11.73 -14.84 1.10
CA ALA A 139 12.73 -14.59 2.13
C ALA A 139 13.64 -13.42 1.71
N GLY A 140 13.86 -12.46 2.61
CA GLY A 140 14.59 -11.23 2.30
C GLY A 140 13.82 -10.20 1.47
N GLY A 141 12.57 -10.49 1.10
CA GLY A 141 11.70 -9.56 0.37
C GLY A 141 11.39 -8.28 1.14
N VAL A 142 10.98 -7.26 0.44
CA VAL A 142 10.87 -5.89 0.97
C VAL A 142 9.43 -5.39 0.92
N LEU A 143 8.95 -4.85 2.05
CA LEU A 143 7.72 -4.06 2.11
C LEU A 143 8.07 -2.57 2.16
N PHE A 144 7.51 -1.81 1.25
CA PHE A 144 7.44 -0.35 1.32
C PHE A 144 6.03 0.08 1.71
N SER A 145 5.92 1.03 2.62
CA SER A 145 4.66 1.70 2.91
C SER A 145 4.82 3.21 3.01
N SER A 146 3.82 3.96 2.56
CA SER A 146 3.71 5.39 2.76
C SER A 146 2.29 5.71 3.20
N ASN A 147 2.13 6.23 4.42
CA ASN A 147 0.84 6.51 5.03
C ASN A 147 0.77 7.96 5.54
N PRO A 148 -0.43 8.56 5.59
CA PRO A 148 -0.61 9.81 6.33
C PRO A 148 -0.17 9.61 7.78
N ARG A 149 0.67 10.53 8.26
CA ARG A 149 1.15 10.52 9.64
C ARG A 149 0.09 11.07 10.59
N GLY A 150 -0.04 10.49 11.76
CA GLY A 150 -0.96 10.96 12.79
C GLY A 150 -0.48 10.71 14.21
N ASP A 151 -1.43 10.75 15.13
CA ASP A 151 -1.26 10.62 16.57
C ASP A 151 -1.93 9.33 17.12
N ASN A 152 -1.92 8.28 16.33
CA ASN A 152 -2.45 6.94 16.65
C ASN A 152 -3.97 6.89 16.77
N ARG A 153 -4.68 7.74 16.04
CA ARG A 153 -6.13 7.72 15.93
C ARG A 153 -6.58 7.04 14.66
N GLU A 154 -7.76 6.46 14.72
CA GLU A 154 -8.47 5.97 13.56
C GLU A 154 -9.91 6.49 13.55
N GLY A 155 -10.51 6.56 12.37
CA GLY A 155 -11.89 7.02 12.21
C GLY A 155 -12.21 7.51 10.81
N TRP A 156 -13.41 8.01 10.68
CA TRP A 156 -13.93 8.55 9.43
C TRP A 156 -13.35 9.93 9.12
N ASN A 157 -12.84 10.09 7.91
CA ASN A 157 -12.49 11.37 7.32
C ASN A 157 -13.35 11.56 6.07
N GLY A 158 -14.48 12.23 6.26
CA GLY A 158 -15.54 12.26 5.26
C GLY A 158 -16.05 10.84 4.99
N PRO A 159 -16.10 10.39 3.73
CA PRO A 159 -16.59 9.05 3.36
C PRO A 159 -15.54 7.95 3.46
N ARG A 160 -14.32 8.23 3.90
CA ARG A 160 -13.21 7.28 3.97
C ARG A 160 -12.78 7.05 5.41
N TYR A 161 -12.57 5.79 5.77
CA TYR A 161 -11.96 5.45 7.04
C TYR A 161 -10.44 5.48 6.92
N GLY A 162 -9.74 5.88 7.99
CA GLY A 162 -8.30 5.88 8.04
C GLY A 162 -7.75 5.69 9.44
N SER A 163 -6.62 5.00 9.52
CA SER A 163 -5.81 4.80 10.73
C SER A 163 -4.50 5.58 10.56
N TYR A 164 -4.24 6.51 11.47
CA TYR A 164 -3.17 7.48 11.34
C TYR A 164 -2.15 7.28 12.45
N TYR A 165 -1.03 6.65 12.12
CA TYR A 165 -0.01 6.26 13.10
C TYR A 165 1.18 7.23 13.11
N ASP A 166 1.80 7.37 14.30
CA ASP A 166 3.18 7.80 14.40
C ASP A 166 4.15 6.67 14.00
N TYR A 167 5.44 6.99 13.87
CA TYR A 167 6.42 5.98 13.47
C TYR A 167 6.55 4.85 14.49
N GLU A 168 6.58 5.18 15.77
CA GLU A 168 6.80 4.22 16.86
C GLU A 168 5.67 3.17 16.93
N THR A 169 4.44 3.59 16.71
CA THR A 169 3.28 2.67 16.65
C THR A 169 3.30 1.84 15.38
N TRP A 170 3.58 2.47 14.24
CA TRP A 170 3.72 1.77 12.96
C TRP A 170 4.82 0.71 13.02
N GLU A 171 6.00 1.04 13.56
CA GLU A 171 7.12 0.12 13.76
C GLU A 171 6.73 -1.09 14.61
N ARG A 172 6.00 -0.89 15.73
CA ARG A 172 5.53 -2.01 16.57
C ARG A 172 4.66 -3.00 15.79
N TYR A 173 3.76 -2.52 14.92
CA TYR A 173 2.96 -3.40 14.06
C TYR A 173 3.81 -4.22 13.11
N LEU A 174 4.80 -3.60 12.46
CA LEU A 174 5.66 -4.27 11.49
C LEU A 174 6.60 -5.28 12.16
N LEU A 175 7.21 -4.92 13.29
CA LEU A 175 8.04 -5.83 14.08
C LEU A 175 7.24 -7.05 14.56
N ALA A 176 6.01 -6.83 15.06
CA ALA A 176 5.12 -7.91 15.49
C ALA A 176 4.68 -8.83 14.33
N ALA A 177 4.68 -8.34 13.10
CA ALA A 177 4.39 -9.13 11.90
C ALA A 177 5.64 -9.86 11.32
N GLY A 178 6.82 -9.71 11.93
CA GLY A 178 8.06 -10.41 11.52
C GLY A 178 8.93 -9.63 10.55
N PHE A 179 8.71 -8.32 10.39
CA PHE A 179 9.56 -7.47 9.59
C PHE A 179 10.68 -6.84 10.41
N SER A 180 11.78 -6.45 9.75
CA SER A 180 12.84 -5.61 10.32
C SER A 180 12.88 -4.27 9.60
N ALA A 181 13.08 -3.20 10.36
CA ALA A 181 13.20 -1.86 9.84
C ALA A 181 14.51 -1.70 9.03
N LEU A 182 14.41 -1.16 7.82
CA LEU A 182 15.56 -0.74 7.02
C LEU A 182 15.75 0.78 7.10
N ARG A 183 14.67 1.54 6.86
CA ARG A 183 14.68 3.00 6.99
C ARG A 183 13.26 3.56 7.05
N HIS A 184 13.14 4.79 7.54
CA HIS A 184 11.94 5.60 7.36
C HIS A 184 12.30 7.04 7.03
N TYR A 185 11.36 7.78 6.47
CA TYR A 185 11.49 9.20 6.19
C TYR A 185 10.11 9.86 6.09
N TYR A 186 10.12 11.18 6.14
CA TYR A 186 8.90 11.95 6.06
C TYR A 186 8.87 12.79 4.79
N ARG A 187 7.67 13.05 4.29
CA ARG A 187 7.47 13.75 3.01
C ARG A 187 6.50 14.92 3.16
N PRO A 188 6.66 15.98 2.35
CA PRO A 188 7.79 16.26 1.42
C PRO A 188 9.12 16.40 2.16
N GLN A 189 10.21 15.97 1.53
CA GLN A 189 11.55 16.16 2.12
C GLN A 189 11.98 17.63 2.08
N GLY A 190 12.86 18.02 3.01
CA GLY A 190 13.41 19.38 3.07
C GLY A 190 12.51 20.40 3.77
N LEU A 191 11.29 20.01 4.17
CA LEU A 191 10.38 20.86 4.93
C LEU A 191 10.47 20.57 6.45
N PRO A 192 10.04 21.51 7.31
CA PRO A 192 9.84 21.25 8.73
C PRO A 192 8.87 20.09 8.98
N ARG A 193 9.02 19.39 10.13
CA ARG A 193 8.25 18.19 10.46
C ARG A 193 6.73 18.38 10.46
N ASP A 194 6.25 19.51 10.88
CA ASP A 194 4.83 19.88 10.88
C ASP A 194 4.24 20.02 9.47
N GLN A 195 5.10 20.25 8.47
CA GLN A 195 4.74 20.31 7.05
C GLN A 195 5.01 19.01 6.30
N GLN A 196 5.33 17.94 7.00
CA GLN A 196 5.60 16.59 6.45
C GLN A 196 4.50 15.62 6.89
N PRO A 197 3.32 15.64 6.24
CA PRO A 197 2.17 14.83 6.66
C PRO A 197 2.29 13.34 6.33
N TRP A 198 3.31 12.91 5.59
CA TRP A 198 3.47 11.53 5.16
C TRP A 198 4.65 10.85 5.85
N LEU A 199 4.41 9.66 6.38
CA LEU A 199 5.41 8.72 6.88
C LEU A 199 5.64 7.64 5.85
N ALA A 200 6.84 7.58 5.28
CA ALA A 200 7.29 6.51 4.40
C ALA A 200 8.28 5.60 5.13
N SER A 201 8.19 4.29 4.92
CA SER A 201 9.04 3.32 5.60
C SER A 201 9.32 2.09 4.74
N VAL A 202 10.47 1.49 4.94
CA VAL A 202 10.97 0.32 4.20
C VAL A 202 11.35 -0.76 5.19
N TRP A 203 10.88 -1.96 4.96
CA TRP A 203 10.95 -3.10 5.86
C TRP A 203 11.40 -4.36 5.13
N ARG A 204 12.12 -5.25 5.81
CA ARG A 204 12.57 -6.52 5.26
C ARG A 204 11.92 -7.68 5.98
N LYS A 205 11.46 -8.68 5.21
CA LYS A 205 11.10 -9.99 5.73
C LYS A 205 12.37 -10.80 6.05
N HIS A 206 12.42 -11.38 7.22
CA HIS A 206 13.43 -12.39 7.60
C HIS A 206 12.97 -13.78 7.27
#